data_c36da6f9a7f100797ec33f83e29e5ed2
#
_entry.id   c36da6f9a7f100797ec33f83e29e5ed2
#
_cell.length_a   1.000
_cell.length_b   1.000
_cell.length_c   1.000
_cell.angle_alpha   90.00
_cell.angle_beta   90.00
_cell.angle_gamma   90.00
#
_symmetry.space_group_name_H-M   'P 1'
#
loop_
_entity.id
_entity.type
_entity.pdbx_description
1 polymer ?
#
loop_
_entity_poly.entity_id
_entity_poly.type
_entity_poly.pdbx_seq_one_letter_code
_entity_poly.pdbx_strand_id
1 'polypeptide(L)'
;LLGQKLADMGFGTGLYPTGDICAVKVPVFSFEKLHNVETQLGPEMKSTGEVLGIGRCFEDAMLKGLIAAGYQMRRPDPKQCKCVLLTVKDSDKPELVELAWQFKQLGYKLYATAGTANYLAQNMVACNEVRKIGEEGPNILDLLESGLVDYVLSTSSKGRLPGLDSVKLRRKAVELSIPCLTAIDTARVLLSCLRSGRTIEDVDLIDISTL
;
A
#
# COMPACT_ATOMS: atom_id res chain seq x y z
N LEU A 1 34.35 14.00 11.94
CA LEU A 1 33.91 15.07 12.83
C LEU A 1 34.74 15.09 14.14
N LEU A 2 35.16 13.93 14.62
CA LEU A 2 36.00 13.82 15.85
C LEU A 2 37.50 13.75 15.55
N GLY A 3 37.94 14.16 14.37
CA GLY A 3 39.34 14.16 13.95
C GLY A 3 39.83 12.84 13.35
N GLN A 4 39.04 11.78 13.36
CA GLN A 4 39.39 10.51 12.70
C GLN A 4 39.15 10.61 11.19
N LYS A 5 40.07 10.06 10.39
CA LYS A 5 39.87 9.95 8.94
C LYS A 5 39.07 8.67 8.63
N LEU A 6 38.18 8.73 7.64
CA LEU A 6 37.39 7.57 7.21
C LEU A 6 38.29 6.38 6.81
N ALA A 7 39.43 6.65 6.16
CA ALA A 7 40.38 5.61 5.79
C ALA A 7 40.93 4.80 6.98
N ASP A 8 41.02 5.42 8.16
CA ASP A 8 41.55 4.80 9.38
C ASP A 8 40.49 4.00 10.15
N MET A 9 39.20 4.08 9.71
CA MET A 9 38.05 3.43 10.37
C MET A 9 37.74 2.04 9.83
N GLY A 10 38.52 1.53 8.87
CA GLY A 10 38.35 0.17 8.33
C GLY A 10 37.25 -0.03 7.32
N PHE A 11 36.55 1.04 6.88
CA PHE A 11 35.44 0.91 5.92
C PHE A 11 35.90 0.79 4.46
N GLY A 12 37.19 0.94 4.17
CA GLY A 12 37.71 0.85 2.80
C GLY A 12 37.27 2.00 1.89
N THR A 13 37.30 1.77 0.59
CA THR A 13 36.87 2.72 -0.45
C THR A 13 35.81 2.06 -1.35
N GLY A 14 34.85 2.86 -1.85
CA GLY A 14 33.77 2.38 -2.72
C GLY A 14 32.49 2.04 -1.96
N LEU A 15 31.68 1.14 -2.53
CA LEU A 15 30.45 0.67 -1.90
C LEU A 15 30.77 -0.38 -0.83
N TYR A 16 30.08 -0.27 0.30
CA TYR A 16 30.17 -1.30 1.34
C TYR A 16 29.55 -2.61 0.84
N PRO A 17 30.15 -3.78 1.14
CA PRO A 17 29.58 -5.06 0.72
C PRO A 17 28.14 -5.23 1.24
N THR A 18 27.29 -5.81 0.39
CA THR A 18 25.94 -6.18 0.78
C THR A 18 25.99 -7.29 1.82
N GLY A 19 25.38 -7.09 2.98
CA GLY A 19 25.26 -8.11 4.02
C GLY A 19 24.10 -9.08 3.74
N ASP A 20 23.95 -10.06 4.65
CA ASP A 20 22.92 -11.12 4.56
C ASP A 20 21.54 -10.68 5.07
N ILE A 21 21.37 -9.38 5.28
CA ILE A 21 20.17 -8.79 5.88
C ILE A 21 19.54 -7.80 4.91
N CYS A 22 18.24 -7.88 4.79
CA CYS A 22 17.41 -6.89 4.11
C CYS A 22 16.80 -5.94 5.13
N ALA A 23 16.95 -4.64 4.93
CA ALA A 23 16.36 -3.60 5.74
C ALA A 23 15.41 -2.73 4.89
N VAL A 24 14.18 -2.56 5.33
CA VAL A 24 13.16 -1.74 4.67
C VAL A 24 12.71 -0.63 5.59
N LYS A 25 12.89 0.60 5.14
CA LYS A 25 12.35 1.79 5.83
C LYS A 25 10.97 2.10 5.28
N VAL A 26 9.96 2.18 6.17
CA VAL A 26 8.59 2.56 5.82
C VAL A 26 8.25 3.87 6.49
N PRO A 27 7.90 4.94 5.74
CA PRO A 27 7.47 6.20 6.32
C PRO A 27 6.09 6.05 6.97
N VAL A 28 5.87 6.74 8.09
CA VAL A 28 4.59 6.81 8.78
C VAL A 28 4.02 8.21 8.63
N PHE A 29 2.71 8.29 8.36
CA PHE A 29 1.99 9.53 8.18
C PHE A 29 0.86 9.60 9.20
N SER A 30 0.66 10.76 9.82
CA SER A 30 -0.43 11.00 10.78
C SER A 30 -1.61 11.75 10.15
N PHE A 31 -1.92 11.45 8.90
CA PHE A 31 -3.00 12.13 8.18
C PHE A 31 -4.37 11.90 8.81
N GLU A 32 -4.58 10.77 9.49
CA GLU A 32 -5.80 10.45 10.22
C GLU A 32 -6.07 11.40 11.39
N LYS A 33 -5.02 12.04 11.92
CA LYS A 33 -5.10 13.01 13.02
C LYS A 33 -5.30 14.45 12.55
N LEU A 34 -5.12 14.69 11.26
CA LEU A 34 -5.11 16.04 10.67
C LEU A 34 -6.28 16.20 9.72
N HIS A 35 -7.32 16.87 10.18
CA HIS A 35 -8.49 17.19 9.35
C HIS A 35 -8.11 18.17 8.22
N ASN A 36 -8.65 17.96 7.04
CA ASN A 36 -8.47 18.82 5.85
C ASN A 36 -7.06 18.96 5.29
N VAL A 37 -6.14 18.06 5.62
CA VAL A 37 -4.78 18.04 5.04
C VAL A 37 -4.76 17.28 3.72
N GLU A 38 -3.97 17.77 2.78
CA GLU A 38 -3.72 17.06 1.54
C GLU A 38 -2.86 15.82 1.78
N THR A 39 -3.42 14.65 1.47
CA THR A 39 -2.76 13.34 1.65
C THR A 39 -1.85 12.95 0.50
N GLN A 40 -1.83 13.72 -0.61
CA GLN A 40 -0.97 13.45 -1.74
C GLN A 40 0.48 13.81 -1.41
N LEU A 41 1.40 12.89 -1.71
CA LEU A 41 2.83 13.13 -1.56
C LEU A 41 3.34 14.11 -2.62
N GLY A 42 4.28 14.96 -2.23
CA GLY A 42 4.95 15.97 -3.03
C GLY A 42 6.43 16.01 -2.72
N PRO A 43 7.14 17.05 -3.18
CA PRO A 43 8.56 17.21 -2.88
C PRO A 43 8.83 17.55 -1.40
N GLU A 44 7.83 18.05 -0.70
CA GLU A 44 7.90 18.35 0.73
C GLU A 44 7.77 17.08 1.58
N MET A 45 8.45 17.03 2.71
CA MET A 45 8.33 15.95 3.69
C MET A 45 6.99 16.04 4.42
N LYS A 46 6.19 14.98 4.36
CA LYS A 46 4.90 14.86 5.08
C LYS A 46 4.88 13.73 6.11
N SER A 47 5.91 12.90 6.15
CA SER A 47 6.00 11.83 7.16
C SER A 47 6.23 12.41 8.54
N THR A 48 5.57 11.82 9.55
CA THR A 48 5.69 12.19 10.97
C THR A 48 6.61 11.25 11.74
N GLY A 49 7.03 10.18 11.09
CA GLY A 49 7.95 9.19 11.63
C GLY A 49 8.33 8.18 10.56
N GLU A 50 9.13 7.23 10.94
CA GLU A 50 9.54 6.10 10.10
C GLU A 50 9.77 4.86 10.95
N VAL A 51 9.53 3.70 10.38
CA VAL A 51 9.76 2.40 10.99
C VAL A 51 10.72 1.58 10.14
N LEU A 52 11.43 0.67 10.79
CA LEU A 52 12.40 -0.21 10.16
C LEU A 52 11.93 -1.65 10.24
N GLY A 53 11.78 -2.30 9.09
CA GLY A 53 11.63 -3.74 9.00
C GLY A 53 12.97 -4.38 8.65
N ILE A 54 13.39 -5.40 9.40
CA ILE A 54 14.64 -6.13 9.15
C ILE A 54 14.30 -7.62 8.98
N GLY A 55 14.83 -8.23 7.92
CA GLY A 55 14.61 -9.63 7.61
C GLY A 55 15.78 -10.24 6.82
N ARG A 56 15.73 -11.55 6.63
CA ARG A 56 16.71 -12.25 5.78
C ARG A 56 16.37 -12.19 4.30
N CYS A 57 15.14 -11.79 3.96
CA CYS A 57 14.70 -11.51 2.59
C CYS A 57 13.83 -10.25 2.57
N PHE A 58 13.61 -9.73 1.36
CA PHE A 58 12.84 -8.50 1.16
C PHE A 58 11.40 -8.62 1.69
N GLU A 59 10.73 -9.74 1.42
CA GLU A 59 9.33 -9.96 1.82
C GLU A 59 9.18 -9.97 3.34
N ASP A 60 10.14 -10.58 4.07
CA ASP A 60 10.13 -10.59 5.53
C ASP A 60 10.36 -9.18 6.10
N ALA A 61 11.37 -8.47 5.59
CA ALA A 61 11.65 -7.10 6.01
C ALA A 61 10.47 -6.15 5.69
N MET A 62 9.87 -6.29 4.50
CA MET A 62 8.72 -5.48 4.09
C MET A 62 7.49 -5.77 4.95
N LEU A 63 7.18 -7.05 5.20
CA LEU A 63 6.06 -7.44 6.08
C LEU A 63 6.20 -6.81 7.46
N LYS A 64 7.39 -6.91 8.07
CA LYS A 64 7.69 -6.29 9.37
C LYS A 64 7.52 -4.77 9.33
N GLY A 65 8.04 -4.12 8.28
CA GLY A 65 7.90 -2.68 8.09
C GLY A 65 6.43 -2.25 7.93
N LEU A 66 5.63 -2.98 7.16
CA LEU A 66 4.20 -2.69 7.00
C LEU A 66 3.43 -2.86 8.31
N ILE A 67 3.68 -3.96 9.05
CA ILE A 67 3.07 -4.18 10.37
C ILE A 67 3.42 -3.04 11.33
N ALA A 68 4.70 -2.67 11.40
CA ALA A 68 5.16 -1.59 12.26
C ALA A 68 4.60 -0.21 11.85
N ALA A 69 4.29 -0.02 10.56
CA ALA A 69 3.60 1.17 10.04
C ALA A 69 2.08 1.16 10.27
N GLY A 70 1.54 0.14 10.94
CA GLY A 70 0.11 0.04 11.28
C GLY A 70 -0.76 -0.72 10.27
N TYR A 71 -0.18 -1.32 9.23
CA TYR A 71 -0.93 -2.19 8.33
C TYR A 71 -1.37 -3.46 9.04
N GLN A 72 -2.68 -3.74 9.00
CA GLN A 72 -3.23 -4.93 9.62
C GLN A 72 -3.10 -6.13 8.67
N MET A 73 -2.01 -6.88 8.81
CA MET A 73 -1.82 -8.15 8.12
C MET A 73 -2.54 -9.24 8.92
N ARG A 74 -3.82 -9.47 8.59
CA ARG A 74 -4.65 -10.48 9.26
C ARG A 74 -4.71 -11.75 8.42
N ARG A 75 -4.72 -12.92 9.09
CA ARG A 75 -5.03 -14.18 8.40
C ARG A 75 -6.41 -14.10 7.76
N PRO A 76 -6.58 -14.66 6.56
CA PRO A 76 -7.87 -14.72 5.92
C PRO A 76 -8.89 -15.41 6.84
N ASP A 77 -9.94 -14.71 7.25
CA ASP A 77 -11.11 -15.35 7.85
C ASP A 77 -12.09 -15.71 6.72
N PRO A 78 -12.39 -17.01 6.49
CA PRO A 78 -13.33 -17.42 5.44
C PRO A 78 -14.74 -16.83 5.59
N LYS A 79 -15.09 -16.38 6.81
CA LYS A 79 -16.39 -15.76 7.11
C LYS A 79 -16.41 -14.25 6.82
N GLN A 80 -15.27 -13.62 6.69
CA GLN A 80 -15.16 -12.19 6.46
C GLN A 80 -14.99 -11.90 4.97
N CYS A 81 -15.92 -11.13 4.40
CA CYS A 81 -15.81 -10.71 3.00
C CYS A 81 -14.67 -9.69 2.90
N LYS A 82 -13.64 -10.03 2.14
CA LYS A 82 -12.51 -9.16 1.84
C LYS A 82 -12.76 -8.45 0.52
N CYS A 83 -12.54 -7.16 0.50
CA CYS A 83 -12.76 -6.35 -0.69
C CYS A 83 -11.57 -5.46 -1.00
N VAL A 84 -11.29 -5.29 -2.28
CA VAL A 84 -10.33 -4.31 -2.79
C VAL A 84 -11.03 -3.40 -3.78
N LEU A 85 -10.87 -2.09 -3.58
CA LEU A 85 -11.34 -1.08 -4.52
C LEU A 85 -10.19 -0.70 -5.47
N LEU A 86 -10.46 -0.82 -6.78
CA LEU A 86 -9.51 -0.57 -7.86
C LEU A 86 -9.98 0.61 -8.71
N THR A 87 -9.22 1.70 -8.71
CA THR A 87 -9.46 2.87 -9.56
C THR A 87 -8.14 3.41 -10.07
N VAL A 88 -7.79 3.05 -11.29
CA VAL A 88 -6.48 3.37 -11.87
C VAL A 88 -6.60 4.18 -13.14
N LYS A 89 -5.58 4.99 -13.44
CA LYS A 89 -5.45 5.68 -14.72
C LYS A 89 -5.25 4.67 -15.86
N ASP A 90 -5.56 5.07 -17.07
CA ASP A 90 -5.57 4.17 -18.24
C ASP A 90 -4.21 3.52 -18.53
N SER A 91 -3.10 4.24 -18.30
CA SER A 91 -1.76 3.71 -18.51
C SER A 91 -1.39 2.56 -17.57
N ASP A 92 -2.05 2.44 -16.43
CA ASP A 92 -1.74 1.44 -15.41
C ASP A 92 -2.66 0.20 -15.49
N LYS A 93 -3.71 0.27 -16.33
CA LYS A 93 -4.68 -0.83 -16.49
C LYS A 93 -4.05 -2.15 -16.96
N PRO A 94 -3.07 -2.15 -17.90
CA PRO A 94 -2.43 -3.41 -18.32
C PRO A 94 -1.77 -4.17 -17.16
N GLU A 95 -1.02 -3.48 -16.31
CA GLU A 95 -0.37 -4.08 -15.16
C GLU A 95 -1.37 -4.46 -14.05
N LEU A 96 -2.48 -3.73 -13.95
CA LEU A 96 -3.53 -4.02 -12.98
C LEU A 96 -4.16 -5.40 -13.18
N VAL A 97 -4.25 -5.90 -14.41
CA VAL A 97 -4.91 -7.19 -14.73
C VAL A 97 -4.30 -8.32 -13.90
N GLU A 98 -2.99 -8.43 -13.89
CA GLU A 98 -2.28 -9.44 -13.11
C GLU A 98 -2.53 -9.29 -11.60
N LEU A 99 -2.42 -8.06 -11.08
CA LEU A 99 -2.65 -7.79 -9.66
C LEU A 99 -4.09 -8.10 -9.25
N ALA A 100 -5.06 -7.72 -10.08
CA ALA A 100 -6.47 -8.01 -9.83
C ALA A 100 -6.73 -9.53 -9.77
N TRP A 101 -6.08 -10.29 -10.65
CA TRP A 101 -6.15 -11.74 -10.64
C TRP A 101 -5.56 -12.33 -9.35
N GLN A 102 -4.41 -11.83 -8.92
CA GLN A 102 -3.77 -12.26 -7.67
C GLN A 102 -4.63 -11.93 -6.44
N PHE A 103 -5.26 -10.75 -6.36
CA PHE A 103 -6.22 -10.44 -5.30
C PHE A 103 -7.40 -11.43 -5.28
N LYS A 104 -7.94 -11.78 -6.45
CA LYS A 104 -9.00 -12.80 -6.53
C LYS A 104 -8.56 -14.17 -6.02
N GLN A 105 -7.34 -14.60 -6.36
CA GLN A 105 -6.79 -15.86 -5.86
C GLN A 105 -6.67 -15.87 -4.33
N LEU A 106 -6.41 -14.72 -3.71
CA LEU A 106 -6.38 -14.54 -2.26
C LEU A 106 -7.78 -14.40 -1.63
N GLY A 107 -8.84 -14.54 -2.43
CA GLY A 107 -10.24 -14.52 -1.96
C GLY A 107 -10.85 -13.12 -1.85
N TYR A 108 -10.19 -12.07 -2.38
CA TYR A 108 -10.76 -10.74 -2.37
C TYR A 108 -11.87 -10.58 -3.43
N LYS A 109 -12.96 -9.92 -3.05
CA LYS A 109 -13.92 -9.36 -4.00
C LYS A 109 -13.37 -8.06 -4.56
N LEU A 110 -13.44 -7.91 -5.87
CA LEU A 110 -12.96 -6.71 -6.54
C LEU A 110 -14.11 -5.77 -6.82
N TYR A 111 -13.89 -4.50 -6.51
CA TYR A 111 -14.75 -3.38 -6.93
C TYR A 111 -13.91 -2.42 -7.76
N ALA A 112 -14.48 -1.88 -8.81
CA ALA A 112 -13.79 -0.90 -9.65
C ALA A 112 -14.77 0.09 -10.29
N THR A 113 -14.29 1.28 -10.61
CA THR A 113 -15.08 2.23 -11.44
C THR A 113 -15.26 1.69 -12.86
N ALA A 114 -16.32 2.10 -13.54
CA ALA A 114 -16.75 1.59 -14.85
C ALA A 114 -15.60 1.39 -15.84
N GLY A 115 -14.75 2.39 -16.05
CA GLY A 115 -13.63 2.28 -16.99
C GLY A 115 -12.57 1.25 -16.62
N THR A 116 -12.35 1.01 -15.32
CA THR A 116 -11.44 -0.03 -14.81
C THR A 116 -12.12 -1.39 -14.84
N ALA A 117 -13.39 -1.46 -14.41
CA ALA A 117 -14.18 -2.69 -14.42
C ALA A 117 -14.32 -3.28 -15.82
N ASN A 118 -14.66 -2.45 -16.80
CA ASN A 118 -14.77 -2.86 -18.21
C ASN A 118 -13.45 -3.40 -18.76
N TYR A 119 -12.32 -2.74 -18.44
CA TYR A 119 -11.01 -3.21 -18.87
C TYR A 119 -10.65 -4.57 -18.25
N LEU A 120 -10.91 -4.75 -16.95
CA LEU A 120 -10.71 -6.01 -16.25
C LEU A 120 -11.60 -7.13 -16.85
N ALA A 121 -12.87 -6.85 -17.14
CA ALA A 121 -13.79 -7.81 -17.76
C ALA A 121 -13.33 -8.26 -19.14
N GLN A 122 -12.82 -7.34 -19.98
CA GLN A 122 -12.22 -7.66 -21.28
C GLN A 122 -11.02 -8.59 -21.16
N ASN A 123 -10.32 -8.58 -20.01
CA ASN A 123 -9.20 -9.44 -19.70
C ASN A 123 -9.58 -10.62 -18.77
N MET A 124 -10.83 -11.05 -18.79
CA MET A 124 -11.35 -12.22 -18.06
C MET A 124 -11.28 -12.10 -16.52
N VAL A 125 -11.12 -10.89 -15.99
CA VAL A 125 -11.15 -10.65 -14.54
C VAL A 125 -12.50 -10.08 -14.15
N ALA A 126 -13.37 -10.91 -13.58
CA ALA A 126 -14.68 -10.46 -13.08
C ALA A 126 -14.51 -9.54 -11.87
N CYS A 127 -15.19 -8.40 -11.89
CA CYS A 127 -15.15 -7.36 -10.86
C CYS A 127 -16.53 -6.71 -10.75
N ASN A 128 -16.90 -6.24 -9.56
CA ASN A 128 -18.11 -5.48 -9.33
C ASN A 128 -17.88 -4.02 -9.72
N GLU A 129 -18.78 -3.47 -10.50
CA GLU A 129 -18.74 -2.06 -10.83
C GLU A 129 -19.26 -1.22 -9.64
N VAL A 130 -18.58 -0.11 -9.36
CA VAL A 130 -19.02 0.92 -8.41
C VAL A 130 -19.03 2.28 -9.10
N ARG A 131 -20.04 3.08 -8.77
CA ARG A 131 -20.22 4.43 -9.33
C ARG A 131 -19.16 5.39 -8.81
N LYS A 132 -18.83 6.39 -9.63
CA LYS A 132 -17.95 7.48 -9.23
C LYS A 132 -18.64 8.42 -8.24
N ILE A 133 -17.84 9.21 -7.55
CA ILE A 133 -18.33 10.27 -6.66
C ILE A 133 -19.15 11.27 -7.47
N GLY A 134 -20.38 11.58 -7.02
CA GLY A 134 -21.28 12.51 -7.68
C GLY A 134 -22.23 11.89 -8.72
N GLU A 135 -22.14 10.60 -9.00
CA GLU A 135 -23.15 9.87 -9.75
C GLU A 135 -24.32 9.47 -8.83
N GLU A 136 -25.56 9.44 -9.36
CA GLU A 136 -26.75 9.08 -8.58
C GLU A 136 -26.70 7.62 -8.11
N GLY A 137 -26.97 7.40 -6.82
CA GLY A 137 -26.99 6.10 -6.15
C GLY A 137 -25.70 5.75 -5.44
N PRO A 138 -25.60 4.53 -4.86
CA PRO A 138 -24.44 4.11 -4.09
C PRO A 138 -23.15 4.22 -4.90
N ASN A 139 -22.16 4.91 -4.36
CA ASN A 139 -20.93 5.25 -5.02
C ASN A 139 -19.70 4.80 -4.22
N ILE A 140 -18.51 5.18 -4.64
CA ILE A 140 -17.24 4.83 -4.00
C ILE A 140 -17.20 5.19 -2.50
N LEU A 141 -17.75 6.35 -2.11
CA LEU A 141 -17.71 6.78 -0.70
C LEU A 141 -18.59 5.88 0.17
N ASP A 142 -19.79 5.54 -0.32
CA ASP A 142 -20.69 4.61 0.37
C ASP A 142 -20.06 3.23 0.54
N LEU A 143 -19.34 2.76 -0.49
CA LEU A 143 -18.60 1.50 -0.41
C LEU A 143 -17.49 1.55 0.65
N LEU A 144 -16.74 2.64 0.76
CA LEU A 144 -15.72 2.79 1.81
C LEU A 144 -16.36 2.83 3.21
N GLU A 145 -17.48 3.55 3.36
CA GLU A 145 -18.21 3.67 4.63
C GLU A 145 -18.87 2.36 5.08
N SER A 146 -19.10 1.43 4.15
CA SER A 146 -19.66 0.11 4.48
C SER A 146 -18.78 -0.75 5.37
N GLY A 147 -17.49 -0.41 5.53
CA GLY A 147 -16.51 -1.20 6.28
C GLY A 147 -16.09 -2.51 5.61
N LEU A 148 -16.48 -2.73 4.36
CA LEU A 148 -16.15 -3.95 3.61
C LEU A 148 -14.78 -3.88 2.91
N VAL A 149 -14.23 -2.67 2.71
CA VAL A 149 -13.02 -2.46 1.91
C VAL A 149 -11.78 -2.59 2.79
N ASP A 150 -10.91 -3.55 2.47
CA ASP A 150 -9.64 -3.76 3.16
C ASP A 150 -8.51 -2.91 2.56
N TYR A 151 -8.50 -2.74 1.24
CA TYR A 151 -7.47 -1.98 0.53
C TYR A 151 -8.07 -1.16 -0.62
N VAL A 152 -7.48 -0.02 -0.85
CA VAL A 152 -7.74 0.83 -2.01
C VAL A 152 -6.48 0.91 -2.87
N LEU A 153 -6.59 0.64 -4.17
CA LEU A 153 -5.57 0.97 -5.15
C LEU A 153 -6.09 2.10 -6.05
N SER A 154 -5.55 3.29 -5.86
CA SER A 154 -5.98 4.48 -6.58
C SER A 154 -4.80 5.20 -7.21
N THR A 155 -4.57 4.97 -8.51
CA THR A 155 -3.58 5.75 -9.26
C THR A 155 -4.28 6.88 -10.02
N SER A 156 -3.73 8.08 -9.95
CA SER A 156 -4.33 9.24 -10.64
C SER A 156 -3.38 9.80 -11.70
N SER A 157 -3.97 10.29 -12.78
CA SER A 157 -3.21 10.77 -13.94
C SER A 157 -2.51 12.10 -13.73
N LYS A 158 -2.98 12.99 -12.91
CA LYS A 158 -2.37 14.28 -12.51
C LYS A 158 -3.39 15.14 -11.75
N GLY A 159 -2.90 15.93 -10.82
CA GLY A 159 -3.62 17.04 -10.22
C GLY A 159 -3.84 16.91 -8.72
N ARG A 160 -3.61 18.03 -8.04
CA ARG A 160 -3.77 18.18 -6.59
C ARG A 160 -5.05 18.93 -6.23
N LEU A 161 -5.94 19.16 -7.21
CA LEU A 161 -7.16 19.94 -6.97
C LEU A 161 -8.07 19.19 -5.99
N PRO A 162 -8.46 19.82 -4.89
CA PRO A 162 -9.30 19.17 -3.85
C PRO A 162 -10.63 18.65 -4.38
N GLY A 163 -11.11 19.17 -5.50
CA GLY A 163 -12.36 18.74 -6.13
C GLY A 163 -12.28 17.42 -6.90
N LEU A 164 -11.08 16.89 -7.15
CA LEU A 164 -10.92 15.64 -7.90
C LEU A 164 -11.38 14.43 -7.06
N ASP A 165 -12.08 13.52 -7.70
CA ASP A 165 -12.59 12.28 -7.07
C ASP A 165 -11.48 11.45 -6.44
N SER A 166 -10.29 11.41 -7.05
CA SER A 166 -9.13 10.70 -6.49
C SER A 166 -8.62 11.32 -5.18
N VAL A 167 -8.76 12.63 -5.00
CA VAL A 167 -8.39 13.32 -3.76
C VAL A 167 -9.42 13.04 -2.68
N LYS A 168 -10.72 13.13 -3.01
CA LYS A 168 -11.82 12.82 -2.09
C LYS A 168 -11.75 11.37 -1.63
N LEU A 169 -11.53 10.45 -2.57
CA LEU A 169 -11.38 9.02 -2.29
C LEU A 169 -10.24 8.75 -1.31
N ARG A 170 -9.03 9.27 -1.57
CA ARG A 170 -7.87 9.07 -0.70
C ARG A 170 -8.10 9.66 0.70
N ARG A 171 -8.67 10.86 0.78
CA ARG A 171 -9.01 11.47 2.06
C ARG A 171 -9.97 10.58 2.85
N LYS A 172 -11.03 10.08 2.21
CA LYS A 172 -12.00 9.22 2.85
C LYS A 172 -11.39 7.89 3.30
N ALA A 173 -10.52 7.29 2.50
CA ALA A 173 -9.79 6.08 2.88
C ALA A 173 -8.93 6.31 4.13
N VAL A 174 -8.20 7.43 4.20
CA VAL A 174 -7.38 7.80 5.37
C VAL A 174 -8.25 8.03 6.61
N GLU A 175 -9.37 8.76 6.49
CA GLU A 175 -10.31 8.99 7.60
C GLU A 175 -10.86 7.68 8.18
N LEU A 176 -11.06 6.69 7.34
CA LEU A 176 -11.54 5.35 7.71
C LEU A 176 -10.41 4.37 8.06
N SER A 177 -9.16 4.84 8.08
CA SER A 177 -7.96 4.00 8.31
C SER A 177 -7.83 2.83 7.32
N ILE A 178 -8.31 3.00 6.08
CA ILE A 178 -8.19 2.03 5.01
C ILE A 178 -6.89 2.32 4.25
N PRO A 179 -5.95 1.35 4.16
CA PRO A 179 -4.72 1.50 3.39
C PRO A 179 -5.00 1.86 1.93
N CYS A 180 -4.46 2.99 1.48
CA CYS A 180 -4.64 3.49 0.12
C CYS A 180 -3.31 3.51 -0.62
N LEU A 181 -3.17 2.61 -1.59
CA LEU A 181 -2.00 2.46 -2.44
C LEU A 181 -2.14 3.37 -3.67
N THR A 182 -1.09 4.11 -3.98
CA THR A 182 -1.13 5.10 -5.07
C THR A 182 -0.24 4.73 -6.26
N ALA A 183 0.41 3.58 -6.19
CA ALA A 183 1.27 3.05 -7.25
C ALA A 183 1.08 1.53 -7.42
N ILE A 184 1.20 1.06 -8.64
CA ILE A 184 1.12 -0.37 -9.00
C ILE A 184 2.22 -1.17 -8.29
N ASP A 185 3.45 -0.67 -8.24
CA ASP A 185 4.56 -1.36 -7.59
C ASP A 185 4.31 -1.58 -6.09
N THR A 186 3.74 -0.59 -5.41
CA THR A 186 3.37 -0.73 -3.99
C THR A 186 2.30 -1.81 -3.80
N ALA A 187 1.33 -1.90 -4.71
CA ALA A 187 0.31 -2.95 -4.67
C ALA A 187 0.91 -4.33 -4.93
N ARG A 188 1.89 -4.44 -5.84
CA ARG A 188 2.62 -5.69 -6.11
C ARG A 188 3.37 -6.18 -4.87
N VAL A 189 4.04 -5.28 -4.16
CA VAL A 189 4.75 -5.59 -2.92
C VAL A 189 3.78 -5.99 -1.80
N LEU A 190 2.66 -5.28 -1.64
CA LEU A 190 1.63 -5.68 -0.68
C LEU A 190 1.10 -7.09 -0.98
N LEU A 191 0.83 -7.39 -2.24
CA LEU A 191 0.38 -8.74 -2.65
C LEU A 191 1.40 -9.82 -2.32
N SER A 192 2.71 -9.59 -2.50
CA SER A 192 3.74 -10.56 -2.12
C SER A 192 3.71 -10.83 -0.62
N CYS A 193 3.54 -9.80 0.21
CA CYS A 193 3.36 -9.95 1.65
C CYS A 193 2.08 -10.73 2.01
N LEU A 194 0.94 -10.41 1.39
CA LEU A 194 -0.33 -11.10 1.64
C LEU A 194 -0.30 -12.58 1.23
N ARG A 195 0.40 -12.91 0.14
CA ARG A 195 0.57 -14.28 -0.34
C ARG A 195 1.40 -15.14 0.61
N SER A 196 2.31 -14.55 1.38
CA SER A 196 3.06 -15.29 2.40
C SER A 196 2.15 -15.89 3.49
N GLY A 197 0.93 -15.34 3.65
CA GLY A 197 -0.01 -15.73 4.70
C GLY A 197 0.46 -15.45 6.12
N ARG A 198 1.61 -14.79 6.27
CA ARG A 198 2.21 -14.44 7.57
C ARG A 198 1.52 -13.21 8.17
N THR A 199 1.47 -13.21 9.49
CA THR A 199 0.88 -12.14 10.30
C THR A 199 1.87 -11.68 11.36
N ILE A 200 1.45 -10.77 12.23
CA ILE A 200 2.26 -10.34 13.37
C ILE A 200 2.68 -11.50 14.29
N GLU A 201 1.88 -12.58 14.36
CA GLU A 201 2.17 -13.75 15.17
C GLU A 201 3.31 -14.62 14.61
N ASP A 202 3.59 -14.45 13.31
CA ASP A 202 4.60 -15.24 12.58
C ASP A 202 5.92 -14.47 12.39
N VAL A 203 6.04 -13.29 13.02
CA VAL A 203 7.21 -12.40 12.83
C VAL A 203 8.28 -12.67 13.87
N ASP A 204 9.47 -13.02 13.41
CA ASP A 204 10.66 -13.16 14.27
C ASP A 204 11.29 -11.77 14.54
N LEU A 205 11.65 -11.54 15.77
CA LEU A 205 12.43 -10.35 16.15
C LEU A 205 13.92 -10.57 15.85
N ILE A 206 14.57 -9.51 15.39
CA ILE A 206 16.03 -9.50 15.16
C ILE A 206 16.63 -8.49 16.12
N ASP A 207 17.59 -8.93 16.91
CA ASP A 207 18.37 -8.05 17.77
C ASP A 207 19.38 -7.28 16.92
N ILE A 208 19.14 -5.98 16.76
CA ILE A 208 19.99 -5.10 15.94
C ILE A 208 21.38 -4.89 16.54
N SER A 209 21.58 -5.17 17.83
CA SER A 209 22.89 -5.05 18.47
C SER A 209 23.84 -6.18 18.10
N THR A 210 23.32 -7.25 17.49
CA THR A 210 24.08 -8.45 17.06
C THR A 210 24.34 -8.48 15.55
N LEU A 211 23.98 -7.42 14.85
CA LEU A 211 24.12 -7.29 13.39
C LEU A 211 25.47 -6.71 12.98
#